data_3b88f54e897679662a9a188f3675158b
#
_entry.id   3b88f54e897679662a9a188f3675158b
#
_cell.length_a   1.000
_cell.length_b   1.000
_cell.length_c   1.000
_cell.angle_alpha   90.00
_cell.angle_beta   90.00
_cell.angle_gamma   90.00
#
_symmetry.space_group_name_H-M   'P 1'
#
loop_
_entity.id
_entity.type
_entity.pdbx_description
1 polymer ?
#
loop_
_entity_poly.entity_id
_entity_poly.type
_entity_poly.pdbx_seq_one_letter_code
_entity_poly.pdbx_strand_id
1 'polypeptide(L)'
;VLVEVGSLVCAFEEFSQEFPHTRIRVLETSLSGTTEALLEKTADRVIGTKTPPGFQSRPLLQGKMIAVAAPGHPLVKNREDVSELELRSMRRVVLGDTGTFREQDSGWLQADQRWTVSHFSTSIKLLRSGLVFAFLPQNWIEQELAEGSLQRIPLAPSMDRLLQVHMMLAENQAAGPATKALY
;
A
#
# COMPACT_ATOMS: atom_id res chain seq x y z
N VAL A 1 -2.39 -3.59 -0.26
CA VAL A 1 -3.32 -2.74 -1.02
C VAL A 1 -2.63 -1.44 -1.37
N LEU A 2 -2.68 -1.00 -2.62
CA LEU A 2 -2.03 0.23 -3.13
C LEU A 2 -3.03 1.20 -3.74
N VAL A 3 -4.31 0.85 -3.72
CA VAL A 3 -5.43 1.67 -4.21
C VAL A 3 -6.37 1.95 -3.05
N GLU A 4 -6.84 3.17 -2.97
CA GLU A 4 -7.84 3.57 -1.98
C GLU A 4 -9.14 2.80 -2.22
N VAL A 5 -9.75 2.31 -1.14
CA VAL A 5 -10.92 1.42 -1.21
C VAL A 5 -12.13 2.12 -1.86
N GLY A 6 -12.30 3.42 -1.65
CA GLY A 6 -13.39 4.20 -2.26
C GLY A 6 -13.34 4.16 -3.79
N SER A 7 -12.16 4.30 -4.38
CA SER A 7 -11.98 4.19 -5.84
C SER A 7 -12.34 2.80 -6.38
N LEU A 8 -12.04 1.73 -5.60
CA LEU A 8 -12.43 0.37 -5.97
C LEU A 8 -13.94 0.17 -5.90
N VAL A 9 -14.60 0.74 -4.89
CA VAL A 9 -16.08 0.66 -4.75
C VAL A 9 -16.77 1.27 -5.97
N CYS A 10 -16.37 2.46 -6.40
CA CYS A 10 -16.93 3.08 -7.62
C CYS A 10 -16.77 2.19 -8.86
N ALA A 11 -15.56 1.62 -9.04
CA ALA A 11 -15.32 0.71 -10.17
C ALA A 11 -16.17 -0.57 -10.09
N PHE A 12 -16.41 -1.09 -8.89
CA PHE A 12 -17.27 -2.26 -8.69
C PHE A 12 -18.75 -1.94 -8.89
N GLU A 13 -19.20 -0.73 -8.56
CA GLU A 13 -20.57 -0.27 -8.85
C GLU A 13 -20.82 -0.25 -10.36
N GLU A 14 -19.96 0.37 -11.15
CA GLU A 14 -20.06 0.38 -12.62
C GLU A 14 -20.01 -1.04 -13.18
N PHE A 15 -19.06 -1.83 -12.74
CA PHE A 15 -18.91 -3.23 -13.17
C PHE A 15 -20.14 -4.09 -12.86
N SER A 16 -20.76 -3.92 -11.69
CA SER A 16 -21.91 -4.71 -11.28
C SER A 16 -23.17 -4.42 -12.11
N GLN A 17 -23.27 -3.21 -12.70
CA GLN A 17 -24.34 -2.87 -13.61
C GLN A 17 -24.20 -3.59 -14.94
N GLU A 18 -22.98 -3.73 -15.45
CA GLU A 18 -22.70 -4.41 -16.71
C GLU A 18 -22.67 -5.95 -16.56
N PHE A 19 -22.17 -6.43 -15.42
CA PHE A 19 -22.00 -7.87 -15.14
C PHE A 19 -22.70 -8.31 -13.85
N PRO A 20 -24.03 -8.22 -13.74
CA PRO A 20 -24.77 -8.41 -12.48
C PRO A 20 -24.69 -9.83 -11.90
N HIS A 21 -24.32 -10.82 -12.72
CA HIS A 21 -24.18 -12.23 -12.29
C HIS A 21 -22.73 -12.64 -11.98
N THR A 22 -21.78 -11.71 -12.09
CA THR A 22 -20.37 -12.00 -11.82
C THR A 22 -20.07 -11.89 -10.32
N ARG A 23 -19.43 -12.91 -9.74
CA ARG A 23 -18.98 -12.89 -8.35
C ARG A 23 -17.61 -12.20 -8.28
N ILE A 24 -17.49 -11.21 -7.42
CA ILE A 24 -16.23 -10.55 -7.13
C ILE A 24 -15.68 -11.10 -5.80
N ARG A 25 -14.41 -11.47 -5.80
CA ARG A 25 -13.64 -11.79 -4.59
C ARG A 25 -12.42 -10.87 -4.51
N VAL A 26 -12.37 -10.04 -3.47
CA VAL A 26 -11.26 -9.15 -3.21
C VAL A 26 -10.31 -9.80 -2.22
N LEU A 27 -9.03 -9.90 -2.57
CA LEU A 27 -7.97 -10.41 -1.72
C LEU A 27 -7.03 -9.26 -1.36
N GLU A 28 -6.80 -9.04 -0.07
CA GLU A 28 -5.76 -8.13 0.37
C GLU A 28 -4.45 -8.88 0.47
N THR A 29 -3.50 -8.49 -0.36
CA THR A 29 -2.15 -9.03 -0.39
C THR A 29 -1.12 -7.92 -0.23
N SER A 30 0.09 -8.28 0.18
CA SER A 30 1.21 -7.36 0.31
C SER A 30 2.50 -7.99 -0.22
N LEU A 31 3.38 -7.14 -0.76
CA LEU A 31 4.73 -7.48 -1.22
C LEU A 31 4.77 -8.68 -2.17
N SER A 32 5.44 -9.78 -1.77
CA SER A 32 5.55 -10.97 -2.62
C SER A 32 4.23 -11.70 -2.80
N GLY A 33 3.33 -11.68 -1.82
CA GLY A 33 2.01 -12.31 -1.93
C GLY A 33 1.16 -11.74 -3.07
N THR A 34 1.34 -10.47 -3.42
CA THR A 34 0.71 -9.86 -4.60
C THR A 34 1.20 -10.52 -5.90
N THR A 35 2.51 -10.74 -6.00
CA THR A 35 3.13 -11.41 -7.15
C THR A 35 2.76 -12.90 -7.19
N GLU A 36 2.75 -13.57 -6.04
CA GLU A 36 2.36 -14.99 -5.92
C GLU A 36 0.92 -15.20 -6.38
N ALA A 37 -0.02 -14.35 -5.96
CA ALA A 37 -1.42 -14.42 -6.39
C ALA A 37 -1.58 -14.37 -7.93
N LEU A 38 -0.71 -13.60 -8.61
CA LEU A 38 -0.68 -13.55 -10.06
C LEU A 38 -0.09 -14.82 -10.68
N LEU A 39 1.05 -15.29 -10.16
CA LEU A 39 1.78 -16.45 -10.67
C LEU A 39 0.98 -17.75 -10.48
N GLU A 40 0.32 -17.91 -9.34
CA GLU A 40 -0.50 -19.07 -9.01
C GLU A 40 -1.91 -19.00 -9.59
N LYS A 41 -2.23 -17.91 -10.29
CA LYS A 41 -3.58 -17.69 -10.86
C LYS A 41 -4.71 -17.75 -9.81
N THR A 42 -4.40 -17.41 -8.56
CA THR A 42 -5.40 -17.32 -7.48
C THR A 42 -6.21 -16.02 -7.55
N ALA A 43 -5.74 -15.06 -8.35
CA ALA A 43 -6.44 -13.83 -8.71
C ALA A 43 -6.38 -13.60 -10.23
N ASP A 44 -7.51 -13.21 -10.84
CA ASP A 44 -7.58 -12.85 -12.27
C ASP A 44 -6.91 -11.52 -12.56
N ARG A 45 -6.99 -10.60 -11.58
CA ARG A 45 -6.44 -9.25 -11.62
C ARG A 45 -5.63 -8.97 -10.37
N VAL A 46 -4.52 -8.30 -10.54
CA VAL A 46 -3.64 -7.91 -9.44
C VAL A 46 -3.24 -6.46 -9.59
N ILE A 47 -3.29 -5.71 -8.48
CA ILE A 47 -2.79 -4.35 -8.39
C ILE A 47 -1.54 -4.35 -7.54
N GLY A 48 -0.41 -3.93 -8.11
CA GLY A 48 0.88 -3.99 -7.43
C GLY A 48 1.91 -3.03 -8.01
N THR A 49 3.08 -2.98 -7.39
CA THR A 49 4.19 -2.10 -7.81
C THR A 49 5.24 -2.82 -8.66
N LYS A 50 5.15 -4.14 -8.76
CA LYS A 50 6.11 -4.96 -9.52
C LYS A 50 5.36 -5.86 -10.49
N THR A 51 5.74 -5.78 -11.76
CA THR A 51 5.24 -6.69 -12.80
C THR A 51 6.25 -7.81 -12.99
N PRO A 52 5.88 -9.07 -12.74
CA PRO A 52 6.76 -10.21 -13.04
C PRO A 52 7.03 -10.32 -14.54
N PRO A 53 8.19 -10.88 -14.95
CA PRO A 53 8.47 -11.15 -16.36
C PRO A 53 7.39 -12.03 -16.99
N GLY A 54 7.00 -11.68 -18.23
CA GLY A 54 5.97 -12.43 -18.98
C GLY A 54 4.52 -12.02 -18.73
N PHE A 55 4.25 -11.13 -17.77
CA PHE A 55 2.91 -10.60 -17.53
C PHE A 55 2.72 -9.22 -18.17
N GLN A 56 1.52 -9.01 -18.69
CA GLN A 56 1.12 -7.69 -19.17
C GLN A 56 0.67 -6.81 -18.00
N SER A 57 1.07 -5.55 -18.03
CA SER A 57 0.65 -4.58 -17.03
C SER A 57 0.30 -3.25 -17.66
N ARG A 58 -0.62 -2.55 -17.03
CA ARG A 58 -1.01 -1.18 -17.35
C ARG A 58 -0.70 -0.28 -16.16
N PRO A 59 -0.04 0.88 -16.35
CA PRO A 59 0.07 1.88 -15.30
C PRO A 59 -1.32 2.29 -14.81
N LEU A 60 -1.54 2.28 -13.51
CA LEU A 60 -2.81 2.65 -12.89
C LEU A 60 -2.73 4.03 -12.24
N LEU A 61 -1.75 4.23 -11.37
CA LEU A 61 -1.52 5.50 -10.69
C LEU A 61 -0.07 5.62 -10.22
N GLN A 62 0.33 6.86 -9.93
CA GLN A 62 1.56 7.12 -9.18
C GLN A 62 1.18 7.50 -7.75
N GLY A 63 1.87 6.90 -6.78
CA GLY A 63 1.77 7.23 -5.37
C GLY A 63 3.07 7.82 -4.83
N LYS A 64 2.97 8.60 -3.78
CA LYS A 64 4.11 9.13 -3.04
C LYS A 64 4.09 8.54 -1.63
N MET A 65 5.15 7.82 -1.26
CA MET A 65 5.35 7.35 0.12
C MET A 65 5.95 8.47 0.95
N ILE A 66 5.28 8.84 2.02
CA ILE A 66 5.72 9.85 2.99
C ILE A 66 5.83 9.25 4.39
N ALA A 67 6.74 9.78 5.19
CA ALA A 67 6.85 9.41 6.61
C ALA A 67 5.83 10.17 7.44
N VAL A 68 5.08 9.45 8.28
CA VAL A 68 4.01 10.01 9.11
C VAL A 68 3.98 9.43 10.52
N ALA A 69 3.47 10.22 11.45
CA ALA A 69 3.20 9.81 12.83
C ALA A 69 2.05 10.66 13.42
N ALA A 70 1.57 10.32 14.61
CA ALA A 70 0.61 11.15 15.34
C ALA A 70 1.23 12.50 15.75
N PRO A 71 0.42 13.57 15.93
CA PRO A 71 0.92 14.91 16.29
C PRO A 71 1.77 14.97 17.56
N GLY A 72 1.48 14.10 18.53
CA GLY A 72 2.23 13.99 19.79
C GLY A 72 3.52 13.17 19.73
N HIS A 73 3.80 12.54 18.57
CA HIS A 73 5.00 11.71 18.43
C HIS A 73 6.29 12.55 18.44
N PRO A 74 7.39 12.07 19.06
CA PRO A 74 8.65 12.82 19.15
C PRO A 74 9.25 13.29 17.80
N LEU A 75 8.95 12.59 16.71
CA LEU A 75 9.40 12.95 15.35
C LEU A 75 8.55 14.07 14.71
N VAL A 76 7.44 14.48 15.33
CA VAL A 76 6.52 15.48 14.80
C VAL A 76 6.43 16.69 15.73
N LYS A 77 6.24 16.45 17.03
CA LYS A 77 5.98 17.48 18.01
C LYS A 77 7.12 18.52 18.08
N ASN A 78 6.81 19.79 17.73
CA ASN A 78 7.75 20.91 17.74
C ASN A 78 9.03 20.69 16.91
N ARG A 79 8.91 19.98 15.77
CA ARG A 79 10.04 19.67 14.90
C ARG A 79 9.89 20.39 13.56
N GLU A 80 11.02 20.93 13.09
CA GLU A 80 11.14 21.52 11.73
C GLU A 80 12.01 20.65 10.82
N ASP A 81 12.87 19.83 11.41
CA ASP A 81 13.75 18.88 10.70
C ASP A 81 13.97 17.65 11.55
N VAL A 82 14.07 16.49 10.88
CA VAL A 82 14.37 15.18 11.48
C VAL A 82 15.45 14.48 10.67
N SER A 83 16.53 14.14 11.34
CA SER A 83 17.63 13.39 10.74
C SER A 83 17.29 11.90 10.57
N GLU A 84 17.98 11.25 9.64
CA GLU A 84 17.85 9.80 9.47
C GLU A 84 18.27 9.02 10.74
N LEU A 85 19.23 9.50 11.50
CA LEU A 85 19.66 8.87 12.75
C LEU A 85 18.55 8.89 13.82
N GLU A 86 17.85 10.01 13.96
CA GLU A 86 16.69 10.10 14.85
C GLU A 86 15.56 9.18 14.40
N LEU A 87 15.31 9.12 13.09
CA LEU A 87 14.31 8.23 12.52
C LEU A 87 14.62 6.74 12.83
N ARG A 88 15.91 6.34 12.75
CA ARG A 88 16.36 4.98 13.06
C ARG A 88 16.12 4.58 14.52
N SER A 89 16.30 5.49 15.45
CA SER A 89 16.11 5.22 16.88
C SER A 89 14.64 5.04 17.29
N MET A 90 13.69 5.42 16.41
CA MET A 90 12.26 5.36 16.71
C MET A 90 11.64 4.07 16.20
N ARG A 91 10.56 3.67 16.86
CA ARG A 91 9.80 2.46 16.51
C ARG A 91 8.99 2.67 15.25
N ARG A 92 9.20 1.81 14.27
CA ARG A 92 8.47 1.82 13.01
C ARG A 92 7.41 0.72 12.96
N VAL A 93 6.22 0.99 12.42
CA VAL A 93 5.28 -0.03 11.98
C VAL A 93 5.43 -0.29 10.48
N VAL A 94 5.42 -1.56 10.09
CA VAL A 94 5.51 -2.03 8.70
C VAL A 94 4.42 -3.03 8.40
N LEU A 95 4.00 -3.08 7.14
CA LEU A 95 3.13 -4.15 6.66
C LEU A 95 4.00 -5.38 6.36
N GLY A 96 3.63 -6.53 6.93
CA GLY A 96 4.27 -7.81 6.67
C GLY A 96 3.97 -8.31 5.26
N ASP A 97 4.84 -9.16 4.76
CA ASP A 97 4.61 -9.88 3.51
C ASP A 97 3.52 -10.94 3.69
N THR A 98 2.65 -11.08 2.71
CA THR A 98 1.64 -12.15 2.66
C THR A 98 2.06 -13.31 1.76
N GLY A 99 3.22 -13.21 1.12
CA GLY A 99 3.77 -14.28 0.31
C GLY A 99 4.41 -15.38 1.14
N THR A 100 4.48 -16.57 0.57
CA THR A 100 4.97 -17.79 1.22
C THR A 100 6.25 -18.33 0.61
N PHE A 101 6.54 -18.00 -0.66
CA PHE A 101 7.71 -18.54 -1.36
C PHE A 101 9.00 -17.77 -1.07
N ARG A 102 8.91 -16.46 -0.98
CA ARG A 102 10.07 -15.60 -0.72
C ARG A 102 9.62 -14.34 0.01
N GLU A 103 9.68 -14.41 1.31
CA GLU A 103 9.35 -13.27 2.16
C GLU A 103 10.20 -12.04 1.78
N GLN A 104 9.54 -10.91 1.61
CA GLN A 104 10.15 -9.63 1.28
C GLN A 104 9.90 -8.63 2.39
N ASP A 105 10.92 -7.84 2.68
CA ASP A 105 10.77 -6.70 3.56
C ASP A 105 10.33 -5.44 2.81
N SER A 106 9.58 -4.58 3.48
CA SER A 106 8.99 -3.37 2.91
C SER A 106 9.83 -2.13 3.18
N GLY A 107 10.28 -1.50 2.12
CA GLY A 107 10.73 -0.11 2.13
C GLY A 107 12.03 0.14 2.91
N TRP A 108 12.10 1.23 3.67
CA TRP A 108 13.25 1.62 4.47
C TRP A 108 13.36 0.72 5.72
N LEU A 109 14.46 -0.03 5.86
CA LEU A 109 14.57 -1.10 6.85
C LEU A 109 15.49 -0.75 8.03
N GLN A 110 15.95 0.49 8.12
CA GLN A 110 17.00 0.88 9.06
C GLN A 110 16.49 1.21 10.48
N ALA A 111 15.18 1.10 10.78
CA ALA A 111 14.69 1.32 12.13
C ALA A 111 15.17 0.22 13.08
N ASP A 112 15.71 0.62 14.25
CA ASP A 112 16.22 -0.30 15.28
C ASP A 112 15.09 -1.12 15.92
N GLN A 113 13.86 -0.56 15.96
CA GLN A 113 12.67 -1.23 16.46
C GLN A 113 11.58 -1.26 15.37
N ARG A 114 11.03 -2.45 15.13
CA ARG A 114 10.03 -2.66 14.11
C ARG A 114 8.85 -3.50 14.63
N TRP A 115 7.64 -2.99 14.42
CA TRP A 115 6.42 -3.77 14.58
C TRP A 115 5.87 -4.13 13.21
N THR A 116 5.60 -5.41 13.01
CA THR A 116 5.03 -5.93 11.77
C THR A 116 3.56 -6.23 11.97
N VAL A 117 2.70 -5.75 11.08
CA VAL A 117 1.26 -5.99 11.08
C VAL A 117 0.81 -6.56 9.76
N SER A 118 -0.27 -7.31 9.74
CA SER A 118 -0.82 -7.95 8.53
C SER A 118 -1.82 -7.07 7.78
N HIS A 119 -2.37 -6.02 8.42
CA HIS A 119 -3.41 -5.18 7.82
C HIS A 119 -3.08 -3.69 7.95
N PHE A 120 -3.37 -2.95 6.88
CA PHE A 120 -3.16 -1.51 6.83
C PHE A 120 -3.98 -0.77 7.91
N SER A 121 -5.23 -1.18 8.14
CA SER A 121 -6.09 -0.59 9.17
C SER A 121 -5.50 -0.70 10.58
N THR A 122 -4.74 -1.77 10.86
CA THR A 122 -4.01 -1.92 12.13
C THR A 122 -2.85 -0.92 12.21
N SER A 123 -2.13 -0.68 11.10
CA SER A 123 -1.08 0.35 11.06
C SER A 123 -1.62 1.73 11.42
N ILE A 124 -2.78 2.12 10.87
CA ILE A 124 -3.41 3.43 11.16
C ILE A 124 -3.76 3.56 12.66
N LYS A 125 -4.33 2.51 13.25
CA LYS A 125 -4.64 2.53 14.70
C LYS A 125 -3.39 2.67 15.57
N LEU A 126 -2.32 1.96 15.23
CA LEU A 126 -1.04 2.07 15.92
C LEU A 126 -0.39 3.46 15.74
N LEU A 127 -0.46 4.04 14.54
CA LEU A 127 0.02 5.40 14.29
C LEU A 127 -0.73 6.43 15.15
N ARG A 128 -2.06 6.36 15.20
CA ARG A 128 -2.90 7.27 16.01
C ARG A 128 -2.62 7.16 17.51
N SER A 129 -2.08 6.03 17.99
CA SER A 129 -1.65 5.88 19.39
C SER A 129 -0.40 6.69 19.75
N GLY A 130 0.34 7.20 18.76
CA GLY A 130 1.59 7.94 18.95
C GLY A 130 2.80 7.07 19.33
N LEU A 131 2.70 5.76 19.29
CA LEU A 131 3.78 4.83 19.67
C LEU A 131 4.75 4.51 18.54
N VAL A 132 4.36 4.77 17.29
CA VAL A 132 5.09 4.37 16.09
C VAL A 132 5.02 5.42 15.00
N PHE A 133 5.94 5.33 14.05
CA PHE A 133 5.85 6.03 12.77
C PHE A 133 5.77 5.01 11.62
N ALA A 134 5.38 5.47 10.42
CA ALA A 134 5.38 4.65 9.21
C ALA A 134 5.70 5.47 7.96
N PHE A 135 6.11 4.78 6.89
CA PHE A 135 6.03 5.29 5.53
C PHE A 135 4.75 4.76 4.88
N LEU A 136 3.86 5.66 4.47
CA LEU A 136 2.57 5.32 3.88
C LEU A 136 2.35 6.07 2.56
N PRO A 137 1.55 5.52 1.62
CA PRO A 137 1.09 6.27 0.47
C PRO A 137 0.27 7.48 0.92
N GLN A 138 0.66 8.67 0.46
CA GLN A 138 0.02 9.92 0.87
C GLN A 138 -1.48 9.93 0.58
N ASN A 139 -1.87 9.45 -0.59
CA ASN A 139 -3.28 9.39 -1.02
C ASN A 139 -4.17 8.48 -0.15
N TRP A 140 -3.59 7.59 0.65
CA TRP A 140 -4.38 6.72 1.53
C TRP A 140 -4.74 7.34 2.87
N ILE A 141 -4.01 8.38 3.23
CA ILE A 141 -4.11 9.03 4.54
C ILE A 141 -4.46 10.51 4.39
N GLU A 142 -5.04 10.90 3.26
CA GLU A 142 -5.45 12.28 3.01
C GLU A 142 -6.45 12.76 4.06
N GLN A 143 -7.38 11.91 4.45
CA GLN A 143 -8.33 12.21 5.52
C GLN A 143 -7.61 12.43 6.85
N GLU A 144 -6.73 11.53 7.27
CA GLU A 144 -5.97 11.64 8.50
C GLU A 144 -5.08 12.89 8.54
N LEU A 145 -4.50 13.24 7.39
CA LEU A 145 -3.70 14.46 7.25
C LEU A 145 -4.57 15.71 7.35
N ALA A 146 -5.75 15.72 6.70
CA ALA A 146 -6.70 16.83 6.73
C ALA A 146 -7.30 17.04 8.12
N GLU A 147 -7.64 15.96 8.82
CA GLU A 147 -8.14 15.98 10.20
C GLU A 147 -7.04 16.28 11.23
N GLY A 148 -5.77 16.23 10.83
CA GLY A 148 -4.63 16.38 11.73
C GLY A 148 -4.40 15.23 12.69
N SER A 149 -5.07 14.08 12.50
CA SER A 149 -4.86 12.87 13.31
C SER A 149 -3.53 12.19 13.03
N LEU A 150 -2.99 12.38 11.81
CA LEU A 150 -1.62 12.09 11.41
C LEU A 150 -0.97 13.34 10.84
N GLN A 151 0.34 13.43 10.99
CA GLN A 151 1.14 14.52 10.43
C GLN A 151 2.38 13.97 9.74
N ARG A 152 2.82 14.68 8.71
CA ARG A 152 4.06 14.35 8.02
C ARG A 152 5.25 14.64 8.94
N ILE A 153 6.19 13.69 9.01
CA ILE A 153 7.47 13.89 9.66
C ILE A 153 8.33 14.77 8.74
N PRO A 154 8.94 15.85 9.25
CA PRO A 154 9.73 16.79 8.45
C PRO A 154 11.10 16.19 8.10
N LEU A 155 11.11 15.28 7.15
CA LEU A 155 12.32 14.67 6.58
C LEU A 155 12.74 15.40 5.30
N ALA A 156 14.02 15.25 4.95
CA ALA A 156 14.52 15.71 3.66
C ALA A 156 13.69 15.14 2.51
N PRO A 157 13.38 15.91 1.46
CA PRO A 157 12.55 15.46 0.33
C PRO A 157 13.08 14.21 -0.38
N SER A 158 14.39 13.96 -0.32
CA SER A 158 15.03 12.75 -0.84
C SER A 158 14.60 11.45 -0.17
N MET A 159 14.00 11.54 1.02
CA MET A 159 13.45 10.38 1.74
C MET A 159 12.07 9.96 1.24
N ASP A 160 11.37 10.81 0.51
CA ASP A 160 10.12 10.45 -0.14
C ASP A 160 10.39 9.49 -1.31
N ARG A 161 9.50 8.53 -1.50
CA ARG A 161 9.63 7.54 -2.58
C ARG A 161 8.41 7.60 -3.48
N LEU A 162 8.66 7.71 -4.78
CA LEU A 162 7.60 7.54 -5.77
C LEU A 162 7.35 6.06 -6.00
N LEU A 163 6.08 5.68 -6.03
CA LEU A 163 5.62 4.34 -6.39
C LEU A 163 4.79 4.43 -7.66
N GLN A 164 5.15 3.61 -8.64
CA GLN A 164 4.29 3.37 -9.79
C GLN A 164 3.45 2.13 -9.49
N VAL A 165 2.14 2.28 -9.52
CA VAL A 165 1.18 1.20 -9.33
C VAL A 165 0.67 0.74 -10.68
N HIS A 166 0.65 -0.56 -10.89
CA HIS A 166 0.21 -1.22 -12.11
C HIS A 166 -0.96 -2.14 -11.83
N MET A 167 -1.86 -2.23 -12.78
CA MET A 167 -2.82 -3.33 -12.87
C MET A 167 -2.24 -4.39 -13.79
N MET A 168 -2.29 -5.64 -13.36
CA MET A 168 -1.76 -6.81 -14.06
C MET A 168 -2.87 -7.83 -14.27
N LEU A 169 -2.79 -8.56 -15.38
CA LEU A 169 -3.72 -9.63 -15.74
C LEU A 169 -3.00 -10.98 -15.65
N ALA A 170 -3.59 -11.93 -14.93
CA ALA A 170 -3.00 -13.27 -14.76
C ALA A 170 -2.93 -14.03 -16.09
N GLU A 171 -3.96 -13.93 -16.93
CA GLU A 171 -4.02 -14.64 -18.22
C GLU A 171 -4.82 -13.84 -19.25
N ASN A 172 -4.10 -13.27 -20.23
CA ASN A 172 -4.71 -12.34 -21.19
C ASN A 172 -5.60 -13.05 -22.23
N GLN A 173 -5.23 -14.28 -22.64
CA GLN A 173 -5.93 -15.01 -23.73
C GLN A 173 -7.19 -15.75 -23.25
N ALA A 174 -7.18 -16.24 -22.01
CA ALA A 174 -8.30 -16.98 -21.43
C ALA A 174 -9.28 -16.09 -20.61
N ALA A 175 -8.99 -14.80 -20.48
CA ALA A 175 -9.83 -13.89 -19.73
C ALA A 175 -11.20 -13.71 -20.40
N GLY A 176 -12.27 -14.02 -19.65
CA GLY A 176 -13.65 -13.79 -20.08
C GLY A 176 -14.00 -12.29 -20.23
N PRO A 177 -15.20 -11.97 -20.80
CA PRO A 177 -15.63 -10.59 -20.99
C PRO A 177 -15.59 -9.77 -19.70
N ALA A 178 -16.14 -10.30 -18.62
CA ALA A 178 -16.15 -9.63 -17.31
C ALA A 178 -14.74 -9.33 -16.78
N THR A 179 -13.82 -10.30 -16.90
CA THR A 179 -12.42 -10.06 -16.51
C THR A 179 -11.77 -8.98 -17.36
N LYS A 180 -12.08 -8.90 -18.65
CA LYS A 180 -11.53 -7.86 -19.54
C LYS A 180 -12.09 -6.47 -19.25
N ALA A 181 -13.35 -6.36 -18.84
CA ALA A 181 -13.99 -5.09 -18.52
C ALA A 181 -13.37 -4.37 -17.32
N LEU A 182 -12.86 -5.11 -16.35
CA LEU A 182 -12.11 -4.53 -15.21
C LEU A 182 -10.65 -4.12 -15.54
N TYR A 183 -10.20 -4.24 -16.77
CA TYR A 183 -8.86 -3.84 -17.22
C TYR A 183 -8.92 -2.51 -17.98
#